data_2bec8f33fd6a50b9fd3b1a592c8d72fe
#
_entry.id   2bec8f33fd6a50b9fd3b1a592c8d72fe
#
_cell.length_a   1.000
_cell.length_b   1.000
_cell.length_c   1.000
_cell.angle_alpha   90.00
_cell.angle_beta   90.00
_cell.angle_gamma   90.00
#
_symmetry.space_group_name_H-M   'P 1'
#
loop_
_entity.id
_entity.type
_entity.pdbx_description
1 polymer ?
#
loop_
_entity_poly.entity_id
_entity_poly.type
_entity_poly.pdbx_seq_one_letter_code
_entity_poly.pdbx_strand_id
1 'polypeptide(L)'
;SNVAKPAGMAWDEAGNLYFGRPDGPAWVVPADSTPTRPVTALGDGERAHVLPCLLPGGKVLLFTVRWRTWTWGDEQVVAQTLRTGSRKLLLTDAADARYLPSGHLVFMRRGSLWAVGFDPVRQELVGSPVVVMDTVAQALTGGNSNDITGAGQFAVAPGGALAWIRSPVVEYPDR
;
A
#
# COMPACT_ATOMS: atom_id res chain seq x y z
N SER A 1 -15.27 -17.34 15.25
CA SER A 1 -15.24 -16.27 14.23
C SER A 1 -13.78 -15.85 14.03
N ASN A 2 -13.22 -16.21 12.90
CA ASN A 2 -11.86 -15.83 12.53
C ASN A 2 -11.93 -14.37 12.09
N VAL A 3 -11.70 -13.43 13.02
CA VAL A 3 -11.60 -12.01 12.69
C VAL A 3 -10.29 -11.86 11.92
N ALA A 4 -10.41 -11.71 10.60
CA ALA A 4 -9.25 -11.46 9.76
C ALA A 4 -8.59 -10.14 10.22
N LYS A 5 -7.33 -10.21 10.62
CA LYS A 5 -6.54 -9.02 10.96
C LYS A 5 -6.44 -8.14 9.70
N PRO A 6 -6.88 -6.88 9.72
CA PRO A 6 -6.74 -6.01 8.56
C PRO A 6 -5.25 -5.67 8.34
N ALA A 7 -4.83 -5.70 7.08
CA ALA A 7 -3.51 -5.30 6.63
C ALA A 7 -3.59 -3.97 5.86
N GLY A 8 -3.88 -2.89 6.58
CA GLY A 8 -4.15 -1.57 6.03
C GLY A 8 -5.63 -1.34 5.71
N MET A 9 -6.04 -0.08 5.83
CA MET A 9 -7.42 0.37 5.61
C MET A 9 -7.44 1.75 4.95
N ALA A 10 -8.47 2.02 4.15
CA ALA A 10 -8.74 3.31 3.55
C ALA A 10 -10.26 3.53 3.43
N TRP A 11 -10.70 4.78 3.49
CA TRP A 11 -12.10 5.18 3.26
C TRP A 11 -12.22 6.03 2.02
N ASP A 12 -13.34 5.90 1.33
CA ASP A 12 -13.75 6.87 0.32
C ASP A 12 -14.70 7.92 0.92
N GLU A 13 -15.03 8.93 0.10
CA GLU A 13 -15.92 10.03 0.50
C GLU A 13 -17.38 9.57 0.74
N ALA A 14 -17.77 8.42 0.19
CA ALA A 14 -19.08 7.81 0.41
C ALA A 14 -19.15 6.98 1.71
N GLY A 15 -18.03 6.86 2.44
CA GLY A 15 -17.93 6.10 3.69
C GLY A 15 -17.69 4.60 3.51
N ASN A 16 -17.42 4.14 2.29
CA ASN A 16 -17.01 2.75 2.08
C ASN A 16 -15.63 2.51 2.66
N LEU A 17 -15.46 1.39 3.40
CA LEU A 17 -14.19 0.98 3.98
C LEU A 17 -13.52 -0.07 3.09
N TYR A 18 -12.34 0.24 2.59
CA TYR A 18 -11.46 -0.68 1.87
C TYR A 18 -10.40 -1.23 2.81
N PHE A 19 -10.12 -2.52 2.77
CA PHE A 19 -9.10 -3.12 3.63
C PHE A 19 -8.36 -4.26 2.94
N GLY A 20 -7.08 -4.36 3.24
CA GLY A 20 -6.24 -5.50 2.88
C GLY A 20 -6.36 -6.64 3.88
N ARG A 21 -5.95 -7.83 3.48
CA ARG A 21 -5.84 -9.01 4.34
C ARG A 21 -4.44 -9.62 4.21
N PRO A 22 -3.93 -10.30 5.25
CA PRO A 22 -2.64 -10.99 5.17
C PRO A 22 -2.57 -12.05 4.07
N ASP A 23 -3.72 -12.60 3.70
CA ASP A 23 -3.94 -13.55 2.61
C ASP A 23 -5.18 -13.16 1.82
N GLY A 24 -5.07 -13.20 0.49
CA GLY A 24 -6.21 -12.95 -0.40
C GLY A 24 -6.31 -11.52 -0.92
N PRO A 25 -7.41 -11.21 -1.63
CA PRO A 25 -7.65 -9.93 -2.25
C PRO A 25 -7.92 -8.82 -1.23
N ALA A 26 -7.89 -7.57 -1.68
CA ALA A 26 -8.47 -6.45 -0.95
C ALA A 26 -10.01 -6.49 -1.03
N TRP A 27 -10.64 -5.99 0.03
CA TRP A 27 -12.09 -6.04 0.23
C TRP A 27 -12.67 -4.65 0.44
N VAL A 28 -13.99 -4.52 0.24
CA VAL A 28 -14.75 -3.34 0.62
C VAL A 28 -15.93 -3.73 1.53
N VAL A 29 -16.13 -2.93 2.58
CA VAL A 29 -17.35 -2.86 3.37
C VAL A 29 -18.10 -1.64 2.87
N PRO A 30 -19.20 -1.79 2.12
CA PRO A 30 -19.99 -0.66 1.67
C PRO A 30 -20.70 0.05 2.83
N ALA A 31 -20.83 1.39 2.72
CA ALA A 31 -21.53 2.19 3.72
C ALA A 31 -23.05 1.97 3.74
N ASP A 32 -23.61 1.48 2.63
CA ASP A 32 -25.06 1.23 2.43
C ASP A 32 -25.54 -0.11 2.96
N SER A 33 -24.75 -0.80 3.78
CA SER A 33 -25.05 -2.11 4.35
C SER A 33 -25.15 -3.26 3.33
N THR A 34 -24.73 -3.06 2.08
CA THR A 34 -24.58 -4.17 1.15
C THR A 34 -23.44 -5.11 1.61
N PRO A 35 -23.49 -6.40 1.23
CA PRO A 35 -22.49 -7.36 1.70
C PRO A 35 -21.06 -6.98 1.35
N THR A 36 -20.16 -7.17 2.31
CA THR A 36 -18.71 -7.07 2.10
C THR A 36 -18.27 -7.96 0.95
N ARG A 37 -17.45 -7.42 0.04
CA ARG A 37 -17.03 -8.14 -1.17
C ARG A 37 -15.58 -7.83 -1.54
N PRO A 38 -14.90 -8.73 -2.27
CA PRO A 38 -13.58 -8.43 -2.81
C PRO A 38 -13.67 -7.34 -3.88
N VAL A 39 -12.66 -6.47 -3.92
CA VAL A 39 -12.52 -5.41 -4.94
C VAL A 39 -11.33 -5.63 -5.86
N THR A 40 -10.46 -6.56 -5.50
CA THR A 40 -9.35 -7.02 -6.34
C THR A 40 -9.45 -8.54 -6.51
N ALA A 41 -8.70 -9.10 -7.46
CA ALA A 41 -8.54 -10.55 -7.61
C ALA A 41 -7.04 -10.87 -7.64
N LEU A 42 -6.61 -11.97 -7.03
CA LEU A 42 -5.20 -12.38 -7.08
C LEU A 42 -4.82 -12.84 -8.48
N GLY A 43 -3.64 -12.41 -8.94
CA GLY A 43 -2.97 -12.96 -10.10
C GLY A 43 -2.14 -14.21 -9.74
N ASP A 44 -1.51 -14.81 -10.77
CA ASP A 44 -0.65 -15.97 -10.58
C ASP A 44 0.54 -15.63 -9.69
N GLY A 45 0.76 -16.47 -8.66
CA GLY A 45 1.83 -16.27 -7.69
C GLY A 45 1.57 -15.19 -6.63
N GLU A 46 0.54 -14.35 -6.77
CA GLU A 46 0.17 -13.37 -5.75
C GLU A 46 -0.42 -14.08 -4.52
N ARG A 47 -0.03 -13.60 -3.35
CA ARG A 47 -0.54 -14.08 -2.06
C ARG A 47 -1.60 -13.17 -1.49
N ALA A 48 -1.33 -11.86 -1.48
CA ALA A 48 -2.18 -10.89 -0.81
C ALA A 48 -2.10 -9.50 -1.44
N HIS A 49 -3.20 -8.76 -1.33
CA HIS A 49 -3.27 -7.33 -1.59
C HIS A 49 -3.49 -6.59 -0.28
N VAL A 50 -2.49 -5.82 0.13
CA VAL A 50 -2.43 -5.14 1.43
C VAL A 50 -2.24 -3.64 1.25
N LEU A 51 -2.43 -2.88 2.35
CA LEU A 51 -2.15 -1.45 2.44
C LEU A 51 -2.86 -0.64 1.34
N PRO A 52 -4.19 -0.74 1.24
CA PRO A 52 -4.94 0.00 0.24
C PRO A 52 -4.88 1.50 0.51
N CYS A 53 -4.80 2.29 -0.57
CA CYS A 53 -4.93 3.74 -0.57
C CYS A 53 -5.78 4.15 -1.77
N LEU A 54 -6.83 4.96 -1.56
CA LEU A 54 -7.63 5.48 -2.66
C LEU A 54 -7.02 6.75 -3.22
N LEU A 55 -7.01 6.87 -4.54
CA LEU A 55 -6.74 8.12 -5.21
C LEU A 55 -7.95 9.07 -5.10
N PRO A 56 -7.76 10.39 -5.23
CA PRO A 56 -8.85 11.36 -5.22
C PRO A 56 -9.98 10.95 -6.17
N GLY A 57 -11.23 11.11 -5.69
CA GLY A 57 -12.44 10.70 -6.41
C GLY A 57 -12.79 9.22 -6.29
N GLY A 58 -12.04 8.41 -5.53
CA GLY A 58 -12.40 7.03 -5.15
C GLY A 58 -12.51 6.01 -6.28
N LYS A 59 -12.00 6.33 -7.49
CA LYS A 59 -12.12 5.46 -8.68
C LYS A 59 -10.96 4.50 -8.87
N VAL A 60 -9.83 4.79 -8.24
CA VAL A 60 -8.59 4.02 -8.35
C VAL A 60 -8.10 3.65 -6.97
N LEU A 61 -7.80 2.38 -6.79
CA LEU A 61 -7.21 1.82 -5.57
C LEU A 61 -5.73 1.53 -5.82
N LEU A 62 -4.86 2.12 -5.01
CA LEU A 62 -3.47 1.69 -4.87
C LEU A 62 -3.43 0.59 -3.82
N PHE A 63 -2.59 -0.40 -4.03
CA PHE A 63 -2.32 -1.44 -3.03
C PHE A 63 -0.95 -2.07 -3.23
N THR A 64 -0.45 -2.69 -2.19
CA THR A 64 0.79 -3.47 -2.23
C THR A 64 0.47 -4.92 -2.54
N VAL A 65 1.10 -5.46 -3.59
CA VAL A 65 1.06 -6.89 -3.93
C VAL A 65 2.14 -7.62 -3.15
N ARG A 66 1.76 -8.71 -2.48
CA ARG A 66 2.66 -9.65 -1.83
C ARG A 66 2.62 -10.98 -2.57
N TRP A 67 3.79 -11.58 -2.73
CA TRP A 67 3.97 -12.83 -3.46
C TRP A 67 3.97 -14.05 -2.54
N ARG A 68 3.67 -15.23 -3.06
CA ARG A 68 3.71 -16.50 -2.31
C ARG A 68 5.13 -16.91 -1.95
N THR A 69 6.05 -16.75 -2.88
CA THR A 69 7.50 -16.90 -2.67
C THR A 69 8.02 -15.53 -2.24
N TRP A 70 8.02 -15.30 -0.93
CA TRP A 70 8.38 -13.99 -0.42
C TRP A 70 9.89 -13.85 -0.26
N THR A 71 10.44 -12.86 -0.95
CA THR A 71 11.79 -12.32 -0.76
C THR A 71 11.66 -10.83 -0.50
N TRP A 72 12.52 -10.29 0.34
CA TRP A 72 12.57 -8.85 0.58
C TRP A 72 12.78 -8.07 -0.71
N GLY A 73 11.94 -7.06 -0.95
CA GLY A 73 12.00 -6.22 -2.15
C GLY A 73 11.26 -6.80 -3.35
N ASP A 74 10.48 -7.87 -3.18
CA ASP A 74 9.59 -8.37 -4.24
C ASP A 74 8.23 -7.67 -4.24
N GLU A 75 7.93 -6.85 -3.21
CA GLU A 75 6.67 -6.12 -3.12
C GLU A 75 6.52 -5.14 -4.27
N GLN A 76 5.30 -5.04 -4.76
CA GLN A 76 4.94 -4.15 -5.86
C GLN A 76 3.78 -3.26 -5.46
N VAL A 77 3.82 -1.99 -5.88
CA VAL A 77 2.68 -1.09 -5.79
C VAL A 77 1.95 -1.06 -7.12
N VAL A 78 0.67 -1.38 -7.05
CA VAL A 78 -0.22 -1.47 -8.21
C VAL A 78 -1.37 -0.49 -8.05
N ALA A 79 -1.74 0.19 -9.13
CA ALA A 79 -2.97 0.94 -9.27
C ALA A 79 -4.02 0.08 -9.97
N GLN A 80 -5.24 0.03 -9.45
CA GLN A 80 -6.37 -0.65 -10.08
C GLN A 80 -7.55 0.29 -10.23
N THR A 81 -8.06 0.42 -11.44
CA THR A 81 -9.34 1.10 -11.69
C THR A 81 -10.48 0.22 -11.19
N LEU A 82 -11.19 0.65 -10.15
CA LEU A 82 -12.20 -0.17 -9.47
C LEU A 82 -13.34 -0.63 -10.37
N ARG A 83 -13.76 0.21 -11.32
CA ARG A 83 -14.88 -0.10 -12.23
C ARG A 83 -14.55 -1.21 -13.24
N THR A 84 -13.31 -1.24 -13.73
CA THR A 84 -12.88 -2.15 -14.81
C THR A 84 -12.04 -3.32 -14.33
N GLY A 85 -11.45 -3.20 -13.14
CA GLY A 85 -10.44 -4.14 -12.64
C GLY A 85 -9.08 -4.01 -13.36
N SER A 86 -8.93 -3.06 -14.29
CA SER A 86 -7.67 -2.83 -15.00
C SER A 86 -6.57 -2.40 -14.03
N ARG A 87 -5.40 -3.04 -14.13
CA ARG A 87 -4.25 -2.83 -13.25
C ARG A 87 -3.08 -2.22 -14.00
N LYS A 88 -2.33 -1.37 -13.30
CA LYS A 88 -1.06 -0.80 -13.75
C LYS A 88 -0.02 -0.96 -12.65
N LEU A 89 1.10 -1.61 -12.95
CA LEU A 89 2.25 -1.67 -12.06
C LEU A 89 2.88 -0.27 -12.02
N LEU A 90 3.03 0.29 -10.83
CA LEU A 90 3.64 1.61 -10.62
C LEU A 90 5.07 1.51 -10.11
N LEU A 91 5.32 0.68 -9.10
CA LEU A 91 6.61 0.59 -8.42
C LEU A 91 6.93 -0.88 -8.12
N THR A 92 8.20 -1.22 -8.23
CA THR A 92 8.81 -2.46 -7.75
C THR A 92 9.67 -2.17 -6.53
N ASP A 93 9.93 -3.19 -5.70
CA ASP A 93 10.68 -3.04 -4.44
C ASP A 93 10.09 -1.89 -3.59
N ALA A 94 8.75 -1.90 -3.44
CA ALA A 94 8.01 -0.81 -2.81
C ALA A 94 6.73 -1.29 -2.14
N ALA A 95 6.40 -0.71 -0.99
CA ALA A 95 5.20 -1.00 -0.22
C ALA A 95 4.58 0.28 0.36
N ASP A 96 3.32 0.20 0.81
CA ASP A 96 2.62 1.27 1.54
C ASP A 96 2.63 2.62 0.81
N ALA A 97 2.27 2.61 -0.49
CA ALA A 97 2.19 3.84 -1.26
C ALA A 97 0.95 4.64 -0.87
N ARG A 98 1.15 5.93 -0.59
CA ARG A 98 0.09 6.88 -0.25
C ARG A 98 0.18 8.10 -1.15
N TYR A 99 -0.97 8.51 -1.68
CA TYR A 99 -1.08 9.72 -2.49
C TYR A 99 -1.19 10.96 -1.59
N LEU A 100 -0.45 11.98 -1.92
CA LEU A 100 -0.51 13.28 -1.28
C LEU A 100 -1.17 14.32 -2.18
N PRO A 101 -1.96 15.27 -1.63
CA PRO A 101 -2.58 16.35 -2.41
C PRO A 101 -1.58 17.22 -3.20
N SER A 102 -0.31 17.17 -2.84
CA SER A 102 0.79 17.84 -3.57
C SER A 102 1.12 17.21 -4.92
N GLY A 103 0.41 16.14 -5.34
CA GLY A 103 0.68 15.44 -6.59
C GLY A 103 1.86 14.46 -6.50
N HIS A 104 2.10 13.89 -5.32
CA HIS A 104 3.17 12.93 -5.10
C HIS A 104 2.62 11.61 -4.53
N LEU A 105 3.31 10.52 -4.84
CA LEU A 105 3.25 9.29 -4.05
C LEU A 105 4.42 9.28 -3.07
N VAL A 106 4.12 8.95 -1.82
CA VAL A 106 5.14 8.54 -0.85
C VAL A 106 4.99 7.06 -0.60
N PHE A 107 6.09 6.33 -0.43
CA PHE A 107 6.08 4.88 -0.28
C PHE A 107 7.30 4.40 0.50
N MET A 108 7.18 3.22 1.09
CA MET A 108 8.28 2.56 1.78
C MET A 108 9.11 1.72 0.83
N ARG A 109 10.43 1.80 0.99
CA ARG A 109 11.40 0.93 0.35
C ARG A 109 12.54 0.68 1.31
N ARG A 110 12.68 -0.58 1.77
CA ARG A 110 13.78 -1.02 2.64
C ARG A 110 14.05 -0.08 3.82
N GLY A 111 13.02 0.23 4.60
CA GLY A 111 13.13 1.07 5.80
C GLY A 111 13.34 2.55 5.56
N SER A 112 13.31 3.01 4.30
CA SER A 112 13.33 4.42 3.93
C SER A 112 12.00 4.84 3.34
N LEU A 113 11.59 6.08 3.60
CA LEU A 113 10.45 6.73 2.95
C LEU A 113 10.94 7.44 1.70
N TRP A 114 10.32 7.13 0.58
CA TRP A 114 10.60 7.69 -0.73
C TRP A 114 9.42 8.53 -1.21
N ALA A 115 9.68 9.46 -2.10
CA ALA A 115 8.65 10.22 -2.81
C ALA A 115 8.93 10.27 -4.30
N VAL A 116 7.86 10.36 -5.10
CA VAL A 116 7.91 10.54 -6.54
C VAL A 116 6.69 11.34 -7.01
N GLY A 117 6.85 12.21 -8.00
CA GLY A 117 5.72 12.88 -8.64
C GLY A 117 4.76 11.85 -9.24
N PHE A 118 3.46 12.14 -9.22
CA PHE A 118 2.43 11.22 -9.70
C PHE A 118 1.26 11.95 -10.35
N ASP A 119 0.93 11.55 -11.57
CA ASP A 119 -0.29 11.96 -12.27
C ASP A 119 -1.43 10.96 -11.95
N PRO A 120 -2.41 11.33 -11.12
CA PRO A 120 -3.49 10.42 -10.73
C PRO A 120 -4.48 10.12 -11.88
N VAL A 121 -4.55 10.98 -12.91
CA VAL A 121 -5.43 10.78 -14.08
C VAL A 121 -4.85 9.74 -15.02
N ARG A 122 -3.56 9.88 -15.34
CA ARG A 122 -2.83 8.93 -16.19
C ARG A 122 -2.36 7.70 -15.45
N GLN A 123 -2.35 7.77 -14.11
CA GLN A 123 -1.76 6.76 -13.23
C GLN A 123 -0.29 6.53 -13.59
N GLU A 124 0.49 7.60 -13.67
CA GLU A 124 1.89 7.57 -14.10
C GLU A 124 2.81 8.31 -13.12
N LEU A 125 3.99 7.74 -12.94
CA LEU A 125 5.05 8.41 -12.19
C LEU A 125 5.59 9.57 -13.00
N VAL A 126 5.91 10.67 -12.33
CA VAL A 126 6.51 11.87 -12.92
C VAL A 126 7.89 12.08 -12.30
N GLY A 127 8.92 11.90 -13.09
CA GLY A 127 10.31 11.95 -12.62
C GLY A 127 10.77 10.66 -11.95
N SER A 128 11.88 10.75 -11.22
CA SER A 128 12.49 9.62 -10.50
C SER A 128 12.20 9.69 -9.00
N PRO A 129 12.03 8.54 -8.33
CA PRO A 129 11.90 8.51 -6.89
C PRO A 129 13.12 9.06 -6.17
N VAL A 130 12.89 9.81 -5.09
CA VAL A 130 13.92 10.35 -4.19
C VAL A 130 13.65 9.93 -2.75
N VAL A 131 14.73 9.76 -1.97
CA VAL A 131 14.62 9.50 -0.53
C VAL A 131 14.18 10.78 0.17
N VAL A 132 13.13 10.68 0.98
CA VAL A 132 12.63 11.77 1.83
C VAL A 132 13.13 11.61 3.26
N MET A 133 13.14 10.38 3.76
CA MET A 133 13.54 10.08 5.13
C MET A 133 14.13 8.68 5.21
N ASP A 134 15.31 8.58 5.83
CA ASP A 134 15.92 7.31 6.19
C ASP A 134 15.44 6.82 7.56
N THR A 135 15.62 5.53 7.80
CA THR A 135 15.37 4.90 9.11
C THR A 135 13.93 5.05 9.61
N VAL A 136 12.95 4.90 8.71
CA VAL A 136 11.54 4.81 9.08
C VAL A 136 11.23 3.37 9.50
N ALA A 137 10.62 3.18 10.66
CA ALA A 137 10.18 1.86 11.10
C ALA A 137 9.17 1.29 10.09
N GLN A 138 9.39 0.05 9.68
CA GLN A 138 8.53 -0.67 8.74
C GLN A 138 8.15 -2.02 9.34
N ALA A 139 6.91 -2.45 9.15
CA ALA A 139 6.41 -3.73 9.64
C ALA A 139 6.96 -4.89 8.80
N LEU A 140 8.26 -5.15 8.96
CA LEU A 140 9.04 -6.15 8.22
C LEU A 140 9.42 -7.37 9.05
N THR A 141 9.40 -7.24 10.39
CA THR A 141 9.73 -8.31 11.31
C THR A 141 8.59 -8.46 12.31
N GLY A 142 7.85 -9.53 12.18
CA GLY A 142 6.93 -10.00 13.21
C GLY A 142 7.44 -11.34 13.71
N GLY A 143 7.26 -11.66 14.98
CA GLY A 143 7.56 -12.99 15.54
C GLY A 143 6.75 -14.11 14.86
N ASN A 144 5.91 -13.76 13.90
CA ASN A 144 5.13 -14.65 13.06
C ASN A 144 5.13 -14.08 11.63
N SER A 145 5.65 -14.82 10.67
CA SER A 145 5.79 -14.44 9.25
C SER A 145 4.48 -14.00 8.57
N ASN A 146 3.33 -14.30 9.17
CA ASN A 146 2.02 -13.90 8.64
C ASN A 146 1.65 -12.43 8.94
N ASP A 147 2.32 -11.78 9.86
CA ASP A 147 2.01 -10.41 10.30
C ASP A 147 2.87 -9.34 9.61
N ILE A 148 3.74 -9.74 8.69
CA ILE A 148 4.58 -8.84 7.91
C ILE A 148 3.74 -8.18 6.83
N THR A 149 3.44 -6.89 6.97
CA THR A 149 2.61 -6.15 6.01
C THR A 149 3.42 -5.23 5.11
N GLY A 150 4.65 -4.88 5.49
CA GLY A 150 5.45 -3.84 4.82
C GLY A 150 5.00 -2.42 5.16
N ALA A 151 4.05 -2.25 6.10
CA ALA A 151 3.52 -0.94 6.47
C ALA A 151 4.60 -0.05 7.09
N GLY A 152 4.73 1.18 6.61
CA GLY A 152 5.56 2.20 7.21
C GLY A 152 4.89 2.85 8.42
N GLN A 153 5.68 3.08 9.47
CA GLN A 153 5.22 3.79 10.66
C GLN A 153 5.39 5.30 10.45
N PHE A 154 4.59 5.85 9.54
CA PHE A 154 4.59 7.29 9.26
C PHE A 154 3.15 7.79 9.01
N ALA A 155 2.97 9.08 9.17
CA ALA A 155 1.75 9.80 8.80
C ALA A 155 2.11 11.13 8.15
N VAL A 156 1.35 11.52 7.13
CA VAL A 156 1.47 12.82 6.49
C VAL A 156 0.15 13.56 6.63
N ALA A 157 0.20 14.74 7.22
CA ALA A 157 -0.96 15.60 7.32
C ALA A 157 -1.28 16.26 5.96
N PRO A 158 -2.54 16.70 5.72
CA PRO A 158 -2.90 17.42 4.49
C PRO A 158 -2.06 18.67 4.25
N GLY A 159 -1.57 19.32 5.29
CA GLY A 159 -0.67 20.48 5.23
C GLY A 159 0.81 20.14 4.99
N GLY A 160 1.16 18.87 4.76
CA GLY A 160 2.52 18.42 4.46
C GLY A 160 3.39 18.10 5.68
N ALA A 161 2.88 18.25 6.92
CA ALA A 161 3.62 17.83 8.10
C ALA A 161 3.79 16.30 8.09
N LEU A 162 5.03 15.82 8.33
CA LEU A 162 5.38 14.42 8.40
C LEU A 162 5.72 14.02 9.84
N ALA A 163 5.13 12.95 10.33
CA ALA A 163 5.50 12.29 11.57
C ALA A 163 5.87 10.83 11.27
N TRP A 164 6.91 10.31 11.93
CA TRP A 164 7.34 8.93 11.73
C TRP A 164 7.97 8.35 12.99
N ILE A 165 7.99 7.02 13.08
CA ILE A 165 8.73 6.30 14.10
C ILE A 165 10.08 5.90 13.50
N ARG A 166 11.16 6.25 14.19
CA ARG A 166 12.50 5.86 13.78
C ARG A 166 12.75 4.38 14.09
N SER A 167 13.26 3.64 13.13
CA SER A 167 13.78 2.29 13.33
C SER A 167 15.29 2.34 13.56
N PRO A 168 15.86 1.49 14.41
CA PRO A 168 17.27 1.17 14.31
C PRO A 168 17.53 0.61 12.89
N VAL A 169 18.73 0.87 12.36
CA VAL A 169 19.14 0.37 11.03
C VAL A 169 18.93 -1.16 11.02
N VAL A 170 18.01 -1.62 10.20
CA VAL A 170 17.87 -3.05 9.92
C VAL A 170 18.78 -3.31 8.72
N GLU A 171 19.84 -4.08 8.94
CA GLU A 171 20.63 -4.62 7.85
C GLU A 171 19.73 -5.58 7.06
N TYR A 172 19.35 -5.18 5.87
CA TYR A 172 18.66 -6.07 4.94
C TYR A 172 19.72 -7.01 4.34
N PRO A 173 19.48 -8.32 4.36
CA PRO A 173 20.41 -9.24 3.71
C PRO A 173 20.52 -8.85 2.22
N ASP A 174 21.76 -8.69 1.77
CA ASP A 174 22.07 -8.54 0.35
C ASP A 174 21.55 -9.75 -0.43
N ARG A 175 21.06 -9.50 -1.63
CA ARG A 175 20.61 -10.54 -2.55
C ARG A 175 21.77 -11.35 -3.08
#